data_21b4ddb13fdf5a5f8942b52cd069d065
#
_entry.id   21b4ddb13fdf5a5f8942b52cd069d065
#
_cell.length_a   1.000
_cell.length_b   1.000
_cell.length_c   1.000
_cell.angle_alpha   90.00
_cell.angle_beta   90.00
_cell.angle_gamma   90.00
#
_symmetry.space_group_name_H-M   'P 1'
#
loop_
_entity.id
_entity.type
_entity.pdbx_description
1 polymer ?
#
loop_
_entity_poly.entity_id
_entity_poly.type
_entity_poly.pdbx_seq_one_letter_code
_entity_poly.pdbx_strand_id
1 'polypeptide(L)'
;RGLGDVYKRQIPSTNCGVKNLSTDIPYVNSINVFSADNILIENNTLNNATKSGIMISDEYGSTVNGIIRGNTINNVGDDAIAVYGNHSNLLIDSNRISGAKGFAGIAISCLQNGQQIRVDNETTGPHDIIVTGNVVSGCSGEALYCIGSYKTYITYNTLRDSILEGVCLDSGCIGNYFAHNEVVNNGIAGGLPGVSIDNGIYNIVDSNNVYNNSCSGIKLVRTGLGNIIVNNICTDNAYNQMGAKSSGIDIEPLAVETENLGYIDGLGSNWNVVLNNTVTGSHDFGVFIADDDTANNGGSSCENVIMYNKFSSAYTFGAADFSSMSSTVKNNITLN
;
A
#
# COMPACT_ATOMS: atom_id res chain seq x y z
N ARG A 1 42.02 -5.37 2.53
CA ARG A 1 41.67 -5.72 1.15
C ARG A 1 40.15 -5.69 1.08
N GLY A 2 39.58 -4.72 0.36
CA GLY A 2 38.15 -4.54 0.23
C GLY A 2 37.50 -5.71 -0.49
N LEU A 3 36.40 -6.18 0.04
CA LEU A 3 35.47 -7.15 -0.59
C LEU A 3 34.53 -6.43 -1.59
N GLY A 4 35.06 -5.51 -2.38
CA GLY A 4 34.35 -4.99 -3.53
C GLY A 4 34.55 -5.96 -4.68
N ASP A 5 33.50 -6.48 -5.28
CA ASP A 5 33.44 -7.36 -6.44
C ASP A 5 33.41 -8.89 -6.24
N VAL A 6 32.71 -9.41 -5.26
CA VAL A 6 32.50 -10.87 -5.15
C VAL A 6 31.21 -11.36 -5.83
N TYR A 7 30.42 -10.52 -6.50
CA TYR A 7 29.03 -10.87 -6.86
C TYR A 7 28.74 -10.92 -8.35
N LYS A 8 29.51 -11.66 -9.12
CA LYS A 8 29.17 -11.97 -10.51
C LYS A 8 29.18 -13.47 -10.83
N ARG A 9 28.71 -14.31 -9.94
CA ARG A 9 28.31 -15.68 -10.30
C ARG A 9 26.93 -15.94 -9.71
N GLN A 10 25.92 -15.70 -10.50
CA GLN A 10 24.59 -16.13 -10.21
C GLN A 10 24.42 -17.57 -10.63
N ILE A 11 24.18 -18.38 -9.65
CA ILE A 11 23.68 -19.72 -9.84
C ILE A 11 22.29 -19.66 -9.23
N PRO A 12 21.20 -19.98 -9.94
CA PRO A 12 19.91 -20.17 -9.33
C PRO A 12 20.08 -21.06 -8.12
N SER A 13 19.80 -20.52 -6.93
CA SER A 13 20.01 -21.26 -5.69
C SER A 13 18.69 -21.82 -5.20
N THR A 14 18.67 -23.08 -4.83
CA THR A 14 17.53 -23.70 -4.15
C THR A 14 17.88 -23.95 -2.69
N ASN A 15 16.88 -23.77 -1.79
CA ASN A 15 17.03 -24.02 -0.35
C ASN A 15 18.19 -23.23 0.29
N CYS A 16 18.31 -21.95 -0.02
CA CYS A 16 19.34 -21.10 0.57
C CYS A 16 18.77 -20.16 1.64
N GLY A 17 19.63 -19.69 2.56
CA GLY A 17 19.15 -18.81 3.60
C GLY A 17 20.23 -18.00 4.29
N VAL A 18 19.79 -16.90 4.92
CA VAL A 18 20.61 -16.03 5.76
C VAL A 18 19.93 -15.92 7.11
N LYS A 19 20.63 -16.32 8.17
CA LYS A 19 20.09 -16.30 9.53
C LYS A 19 21.07 -15.68 10.53
N ASN A 20 20.53 -14.94 11.49
CA ASN A 20 21.26 -14.38 12.61
C ASN A 20 22.46 -13.49 12.18
N LEU A 21 22.38 -12.91 11.00
CA LEU A 21 23.35 -11.95 10.51
C LEU A 21 23.14 -10.60 11.24
N SER A 22 24.21 -9.98 11.66
CA SER A 22 24.19 -8.59 12.12
C SER A 22 25.13 -7.76 11.26
N THR A 23 24.59 -6.69 10.64
CA THR A 23 25.36 -5.74 9.85
C THR A 23 25.09 -4.34 10.35
N ASP A 24 26.15 -3.56 10.47
CA ASP A 24 26.10 -2.13 10.80
C ASP A 24 27.05 -1.33 9.89
N ILE A 25 27.25 -1.80 8.69
CA ILE A 25 28.15 -1.23 7.70
C ILE A 25 27.33 -0.76 6.50
N PRO A 26 27.66 0.40 5.91
CA PRO A 26 26.91 0.97 4.79
C PRO A 26 27.18 0.21 3.48
N TYR A 27 26.72 -1.02 3.40
CA TYR A 27 26.65 -1.75 2.14
C TYR A 27 25.56 -1.19 1.23
N VAL A 28 25.66 -1.46 -0.06
CA VAL A 28 24.62 -1.06 -1.01
C VAL A 28 23.29 -1.68 -0.58
N ASN A 29 23.18 -3.01 -0.59
CA ASN A 29 22.09 -3.74 0.07
C ASN A 29 22.71 -4.69 1.10
N SER A 30 22.05 -4.89 2.23
CA SER A 30 22.57 -5.83 3.24
C SER A 30 22.40 -7.29 2.77
N ILE A 31 21.28 -7.63 2.16
CA ILE A 31 20.99 -8.96 1.57
C ILE A 31 20.42 -8.76 0.19
N ASN A 32 21.01 -9.43 -0.81
CA ASN A 32 20.48 -9.48 -2.17
C ASN A 32 20.09 -10.91 -2.53
N VAL A 33 18.92 -11.06 -3.14
CA VAL A 33 18.44 -12.31 -3.72
C VAL A 33 18.11 -12.06 -5.19
N PHE A 34 18.74 -12.83 -6.05
CA PHE A 34 18.50 -12.79 -7.49
C PHE A 34 18.15 -14.20 -7.95
N SER A 35 16.91 -14.44 -8.35
CA SER A 35 16.47 -15.75 -8.85
C SER A 35 16.77 -16.91 -7.88
N ALA A 36 15.87 -17.18 -6.98
CA ALA A 36 16.04 -18.28 -6.03
C ALA A 36 14.72 -19.02 -5.81
N ASP A 37 14.81 -20.25 -5.32
CA ASP A 37 13.67 -21.03 -4.87
C ASP A 37 13.90 -21.51 -3.43
N ASN A 38 12.84 -21.45 -2.61
CA ASN A 38 12.88 -21.80 -1.19
C ASN A 38 13.93 -21.01 -0.38
N ILE A 39 13.81 -19.68 -0.35
CA ILE A 39 14.70 -18.85 0.45
C ILE A 39 14.22 -18.71 1.90
N LEU A 40 15.16 -18.54 2.81
CA LEU A 40 14.88 -18.24 4.21
C LEU A 40 15.80 -17.13 4.72
N ILE A 41 15.23 -15.95 4.99
CA ILE A 41 15.92 -14.79 5.57
C ILE A 41 15.32 -14.55 6.95
N GLU A 42 16.04 -14.92 8.00
CA GLU A 42 15.44 -15.04 9.33
C GLU A 42 16.31 -14.46 10.45
N ASN A 43 15.69 -13.69 11.34
CA ASN A 43 16.31 -13.16 12.57
C ASN A 43 17.61 -12.38 12.32
N ASN A 44 17.67 -11.60 11.24
CA ASN A 44 18.81 -10.76 10.94
C ASN A 44 18.61 -9.36 11.54
N THR A 45 19.71 -8.70 11.88
CA THR A 45 19.75 -7.28 12.28
C THR A 45 20.55 -6.51 11.23
N LEU A 46 19.85 -5.70 10.43
CA LEU A 46 20.40 -5.01 9.26
C LEU A 46 20.29 -3.50 9.47
N ASN A 47 21.41 -2.83 9.64
CA ASN A 47 21.44 -1.40 9.91
C ASN A 47 22.23 -0.66 8.83
N ASN A 48 21.79 0.57 8.52
CA ASN A 48 22.55 1.57 7.77
C ASN A 48 22.96 1.16 6.34
N ALA A 49 22.25 0.23 5.69
CA ALA A 49 22.46 -0.02 4.26
C ALA A 49 22.25 1.28 3.47
N THR A 50 23.10 1.56 2.48
CA THR A 50 22.96 2.77 1.65
C THR A 50 21.82 2.66 0.62
N LYS A 51 21.36 1.45 0.35
CA LYS A 51 20.17 1.10 -0.42
C LYS A 51 19.26 0.26 0.47
N SER A 52 18.79 -0.87 -0.01
CA SER A 52 17.80 -1.68 0.68
C SER A 52 18.42 -2.57 1.77
N GLY A 53 17.61 -2.86 2.79
CA GLY A 53 17.97 -3.88 3.79
C GLY A 53 17.97 -5.27 3.16
N ILE A 54 16.86 -5.68 2.58
CA ILE A 54 16.68 -6.94 1.83
C ILE A 54 16.13 -6.58 0.45
N MET A 55 16.83 -7.00 -0.60
CA MET A 55 16.41 -6.83 -1.99
C MET A 55 16.17 -8.21 -2.61
N ILE A 56 14.97 -8.44 -3.13
CA ILE A 56 14.62 -9.57 -3.99
C ILE A 56 14.31 -9.00 -5.37
N SER A 57 15.08 -9.38 -6.38
CA SER A 57 14.98 -8.84 -7.72
C SER A 57 14.93 -9.97 -8.75
N ASP A 58 14.14 -9.79 -9.80
CA ASP A 58 14.02 -10.74 -10.92
C ASP A 58 15.00 -10.49 -12.06
N GLU A 59 16.02 -9.65 -11.84
CA GLU A 59 17.05 -9.33 -12.86
C GLU A 59 17.60 -10.58 -13.58
N TYR A 60 17.59 -11.72 -12.90
CA TYR A 60 18.08 -13.00 -13.44
C TYR A 60 17.06 -14.13 -13.32
N GLY A 61 15.84 -13.83 -12.99
CA GLY A 61 14.72 -14.74 -12.87
C GLY A 61 13.93 -14.61 -11.58
N SER A 62 12.75 -15.16 -11.55
CA SER A 62 11.83 -15.06 -10.42
C SER A 62 12.35 -15.78 -9.17
N THR A 63 11.98 -15.27 -8.00
CA THR A 63 12.11 -15.98 -6.72
C THR A 63 10.76 -16.57 -6.35
N VAL A 64 10.74 -17.84 -6.01
CA VAL A 64 9.54 -18.58 -5.65
C VAL A 64 9.73 -19.26 -4.29
N ASN A 65 8.67 -19.31 -3.47
CA ASN A 65 8.68 -19.96 -2.15
C ASN A 65 9.73 -19.37 -1.19
N GLY A 66 9.47 -18.19 -0.66
CA GLY A 66 10.42 -17.53 0.24
C GLY A 66 9.82 -17.16 1.59
N ILE A 67 10.65 -17.15 2.62
CA ILE A 67 10.30 -16.68 3.95
C ILE A 67 11.29 -15.59 4.39
N ILE A 68 10.76 -14.41 4.71
CA ILE A 68 11.48 -13.28 5.27
C ILE A 68 10.84 -12.96 6.61
N ARG A 69 11.42 -13.41 7.71
CA ARG A 69 10.77 -13.25 9.00
C ARG A 69 11.68 -12.87 10.16
N GLY A 70 11.10 -12.16 11.12
CA GLY A 70 11.79 -11.83 12.37
C GLY A 70 13.01 -10.94 12.20
N ASN A 71 13.16 -10.26 11.06
CA ASN A 71 14.30 -9.39 10.83
C ASN A 71 14.05 -8.01 11.46
N THR A 72 15.13 -7.40 11.95
CA THR A 72 15.16 -6.02 12.40
C THR A 72 15.97 -5.20 11.39
N ILE A 73 15.33 -4.20 10.76
CA ILE A 73 15.95 -3.41 9.68
C ILE A 73 15.79 -1.94 10.00
N ASN A 74 16.94 -1.23 10.10
CA ASN A 74 16.93 0.16 10.54
C ASN A 74 17.78 1.06 9.64
N ASN A 75 17.30 2.29 9.44
CA ASN A 75 18.05 3.38 8.79
C ASN A 75 18.62 3.02 7.42
N VAL A 76 17.88 2.37 6.58
CA VAL A 76 18.31 2.06 5.22
C VAL A 76 18.07 3.24 4.28
N GLY A 77 18.87 3.35 3.24
CA GLY A 77 18.84 4.49 2.32
C GLY A 77 17.72 4.41 1.27
N ASP A 78 17.12 3.24 1.08
CA ASP A 78 16.01 2.98 0.15
C ASP A 78 14.92 2.18 0.88
N ASP A 79 14.35 1.13 0.28
CA ASP A 79 13.38 0.26 0.92
C ASP A 79 14.01 -0.63 1.99
N ALA A 80 13.28 -0.90 3.06
CA ALA A 80 13.81 -1.86 4.02
C ALA A 80 13.70 -3.30 3.50
N ILE A 81 12.54 -3.67 2.93
CA ILE A 81 12.34 -4.92 2.18
C ILE A 81 11.79 -4.56 0.81
N ALA A 82 12.52 -4.88 -0.24
CA ALA A 82 12.14 -4.68 -1.63
C ALA A 82 11.92 -6.02 -2.33
N VAL A 83 10.76 -6.20 -2.94
CA VAL A 83 10.40 -7.34 -3.79
C VAL A 83 10.04 -6.78 -5.16
N TYR A 84 10.99 -6.81 -6.08
CA TYR A 84 10.89 -6.18 -7.39
C TYR A 84 10.87 -7.19 -8.52
N GLY A 85 9.78 -7.22 -9.26
CA GLY A 85 9.58 -8.11 -10.39
C GLY A 85 8.59 -9.24 -10.13
N ASN A 86 8.59 -10.24 -10.99
CA ASN A 86 7.67 -11.38 -10.94
C ASN A 86 8.10 -12.42 -9.90
N HIS A 87 7.67 -12.26 -8.68
CA HIS A 87 7.95 -13.17 -7.56
C HIS A 87 6.67 -13.73 -6.98
N SER A 88 6.71 -14.93 -6.42
CA SER A 88 5.50 -15.57 -5.88
C SER A 88 5.75 -16.43 -4.65
N ASN A 89 4.66 -16.71 -3.91
CA ASN A 89 4.66 -17.54 -2.72
C ASN A 89 5.67 -17.08 -1.66
N LEU A 90 5.74 -15.76 -1.43
CA LEU A 90 6.61 -15.19 -0.41
C LEU A 90 5.83 -14.91 0.87
N LEU A 91 6.43 -15.23 2.00
CA LEU A 91 5.95 -14.86 3.32
C LEU A 91 6.89 -13.80 3.92
N ILE A 92 6.37 -12.59 4.16
CA ILE A 92 7.05 -11.49 4.86
C ILE A 92 6.38 -11.35 6.23
N ASP A 93 6.99 -11.90 7.25
CA ASP A 93 6.35 -12.10 8.54
C ASP A 93 7.15 -11.55 9.72
N SER A 94 6.47 -10.88 10.62
CA SER A 94 7.01 -10.49 11.94
C SER A 94 8.32 -9.68 11.87
N ASN A 95 8.55 -8.90 10.81
CA ASN A 95 9.72 -8.03 10.71
C ASN A 95 9.47 -6.71 11.44
N ARG A 96 10.54 -6.14 12.00
CA ARG A 96 10.55 -4.79 12.60
C ARG A 96 11.39 -3.86 11.73
N ILE A 97 10.73 -2.85 11.19
CA ILE A 97 11.33 -1.90 10.24
C ILE A 97 11.21 -0.50 10.79
N SER A 98 12.31 0.25 10.74
CA SER A 98 12.29 1.66 11.08
C SER A 98 13.24 2.50 10.21
N GLY A 99 12.74 3.63 9.71
CA GLY A 99 13.57 4.63 9.05
C GLY A 99 14.09 4.23 7.67
N ALA A 100 13.27 3.65 6.82
CA ALA A 100 13.53 3.58 5.37
C ALA A 100 13.50 5.01 4.79
N LYS A 101 14.60 5.44 4.14
CA LYS A 101 14.81 6.86 3.81
C LYS A 101 14.53 7.20 2.34
N GLY A 102 14.55 6.22 1.46
CA GLY A 102 14.38 6.43 0.03
C GLY A 102 12.93 6.34 -0.38
N PHE A 103 12.30 5.22 -0.23
CA PHE A 103 10.97 4.97 -0.73
C PHE A 103 10.08 4.31 0.34
N ALA A 104 9.96 3.01 0.43
CA ALA A 104 9.02 2.37 1.33
C ALA A 104 9.67 1.53 2.43
N GLY A 105 8.92 1.26 3.50
CA GLY A 105 9.32 0.25 4.47
C GLY A 105 9.31 -1.14 3.86
N ILE A 106 8.19 -1.53 3.23
CA ILE A 106 8.07 -2.75 2.44
C ILE A 106 7.54 -2.35 1.06
N ALA A 107 8.29 -2.66 0.00
CA ALA A 107 7.89 -2.45 -1.38
C ALA A 107 7.66 -3.78 -2.09
N ILE A 108 6.50 -3.92 -2.74
CA ILE A 108 6.15 -5.08 -3.59
C ILE A 108 5.74 -4.52 -4.95
N SER A 109 6.60 -4.67 -5.95
CA SER A 109 6.44 -3.94 -7.20
C SER A 109 6.77 -4.78 -8.41
N CYS A 110 5.99 -4.58 -9.46
CA CYS A 110 6.25 -5.14 -10.79
C CYS A 110 7.35 -4.40 -11.55
N LEU A 111 8.16 -3.58 -10.90
CA LEU A 111 9.25 -2.87 -11.56
C LEU A 111 10.24 -3.86 -12.17
N GLN A 112 10.56 -3.66 -13.43
CA GLN A 112 11.62 -4.36 -14.10
C GLN A 112 12.63 -3.33 -14.63
N ASN A 113 13.89 -3.45 -14.23
CA ASN A 113 14.97 -2.52 -14.61
C ASN A 113 14.69 -1.04 -14.33
N GLY A 114 13.99 -0.73 -13.23
CA GLY A 114 13.65 0.63 -12.84
C GLY A 114 12.53 1.27 -13.69
N GLN A 115 11.89 0.50 -14.56
CA GLN A 115 10.69 0.92 -15.29
C GLN A 115 9.48 0.17 -14.77
N GLN A 116 8.40 0.89 -14.51
CA GLN A 116 7.12 0.28 -14.21
C GLN A 116 6.67 -0.53 -15.42
N ILE A 117 6.42 -1.81 -15.22
CA ILE A 117 5.79 -2.62 -16.24
C ILE A 117 4.30 -2.55 -15.99
N ARG A 118 3.58 -2.14 -17.03
CA ARG A 118 2.14 -2.28 -17.03
C ARG A 118 1.78 -3.75 -16.81
N VAL A 119 1.06 -4.03 -15.74
CA VAL A 119 0.49 -5.36 -15.52
C VAL A 119 -0.80 -5.45 -16.33
N ASP A 120 -0.69 -5.85 -17.60
CA ASP A 120 -1.85 -6.06 -18.46
C ASP A 120 -2.63 -7.33 -18.12
N ASN A 121 -2.02 -8.20 -17.33
CA ASN A 121 -2.65 -9.43 -16.86
C ASN A 121 -1.99 -9.95 -15.57
N GLU A 122 -2.67 -10.86 -14.89
CA GLU A 122 -2.25 -11.48 -13.63
C GLU A 122 -0.95 -12.30 -13.70
N THR A 123 -0.15 -12.21 -14.74
CA THR A 123 0.98 -13.13 -14.96
C THR A 123 2.36 -12.49 -14.88
N THR A 124 2.44 -11.17 -14.78
CA THR A 124 3.72 -10.45 -14.89
C THR A 124 4.17 -9.71 -13.64
N GLY A 125 3.31 -9.59 -12.64
CA GLY A 125 3.60 -8.91 -11.37
C GLY A 125 3.85 -9.87 -10.20
N PRO A 126 4.29 -9.34 -9.06
CA PRO A 126 4.43 -10.11 -7.83
C PRO A 126 3.06 -10.60 -7.33
N HIS A 127 2.97 -11.85 -6.93
CA HIS A 127 1.69 -12.46 -6.59
C HIS A 127 1.77 -13.56 -5.53
N ASP A 128 0.61 -13.89 -4.95
CA ASP A 128 0.50 -14.90 -3.89
C ASP A 128 1.49 -14.62 -2.74
N ILE A 129 1.62 -13.33 -2.37
CA ILE A 129 2.51 -12.88 -1.30
C ILE A 129 1.71 -12.65 -0.03
N ILE A 130 2.24 -13.08 1.10
CA ILE A 130 1.66 -12.84 2.41
C ILE A 130 2.59 -11.89 3.17
N VAL A 131 2.04 -10.74 3.59
CA VAL A 131 2.72 -9.75 4.44
C VAL A 131 1.96 -9.67 5.75
N THR A 132 2.52 -10.21 6.82
CA THR A 132 1.77 -10.34 8.06
C THR A 132 2.60 -10.07 9.31
N GLY A 133 1.97 -9.51 10.34
CA GLY A 133 2.62 -9.33 11.65
C GLY A 133 3.80 -8.35 11.66
N ASN A 134 4.04 -7.59 10.61
CA ASN A 134 5.15 -6.66 10.55
C ASN A 134 4.84 -5.35 11.28
N VAL A 135 5.88 -4.75 11.87
CA VAL A 135 5.82 -3.39 12.43
C VAL A 135 6.73 -2.51 11.59
N VAL A 136 6.15 -1.55 10.88
CA VAL A 136 6.85 -0.63 9.99
C VAL A 136 6.62 0.80 10.46
N SER A 137 7.69 1.56 10.65
CA SER A 137 7.58 2.92 11.20
C SER A 137 8.65 3.88 10.67
N GLY A 138 8.27 5.16 10.62
CA GLY A 138 9.21 6.26 10.37
C GLY A 138 9.86 6.21 8.99
N CYS A 139 9.13 5.79 7.97
CA CYS A 139 9.60 5.76 6.59
C CYS A 139 9.46 7.15 5.94
N SER A 140 10.40 7.51 5.08
CA SER A 140 10.32 8.76 4.30
C SER A 140 9.34 8.68 3.13
N GLY A 141 9.03 7.49 2.68
CA GLY A 141 7.93 7.19 1.78
C GLY A 141 6.77 6.53 2.53
N GLU A 142 6.14 5.57 1.91
CA GLU A 142 5.06 4.77 2.48
C GLU A 142 5.59 3.75 3.50
N ALA A 143 4.76 3.35 4.47
CA ALA A 143 5.13 2.20 5.28
C ALA A 143 5.09 0.90 4.45
N LEU A 144 4.08 0.76 3.57
CA LEU A 144 3.96 -0.35 2.64
C LEU A 144 3.48 0.16 1.28
N TYR A 145 4.17 -0.23 0.21
CA TYR A 145 3.86 0.15 -1.16
C TYR A 145 3.72 -1.07 -2.05
N CYS A 146 2.63 -1.13 -2.79
CA CYS A 146 2.39 -2.17 -3.79
C CYS A 146 2.12 -1.53 -5.15
N ILE A 147 2.75 -2.03 -6.21
CA ILE A 147 2.44 -1.65 -7.59
C ILE A 147 2.39 -2.90 -8.47
N GLY A 148 1.30 -3.06 -9.19
CA GLY A 148 1.10 -4.20 -10.07
C GLY A 148 1.12 -5.55 -9.36
N SER A 149 0.82 -5.59 -8.08
CA SER A 149 0.70 -6.84 -7.33
C SER A 149 -0.70 -7.42 -7.42
N TYR A 150 -0.81 -8.73 -7.37
CA TYR A 150 -2.10 -9.40 -7.33
C TYR A 150 -2.14 -10.57 -6.33
N LYS A 151 -3.33 -10.80 -5.75
CA LYS A 151 -3.50 -11.83 -4.70
C LYS A 151 -2.47 -11.72 -3.58
N THR A 152 -2.16 -10.48 -3.17
CA THR A 152 -1.30 -10.23 -2.01
C THR A 152 -2.17 -10.08 -0.77
N TYR A 153 -1.84 -10.81 0.29
CA TYR A 153 -2.54 -10.79 1.56
C TYR A 153 -1.73 -10.00 2.57
N ILE A 154 -2.21 -8.81 2.93
CA ILE A 154 -1.54 -7.89 3.85
C ILE A 154 -2.37 -7.83 5.13
N THR A 155 -1.92 -8.52 6.17
CA THR A 155 -2.75 -8.72 7.36
C THR A 155 -1.97 -8.55 8.67
N TYR A 156 -2.65 -8.04 9.70
CA TYR A 156 -2.10 -7.92 11.06
C TYR A 156 -0.79 -7.11 11.16
N ASN A 157 -0.56 -6.16 10.25
CA ASN A 157 0.60 -5.28 10.30
C ASN A 157 0.27 -4.01 11.09
N THR A 158 1.30 -3.40 11.70
CA THR A 158 1.26 -2.03 12.23
C THR A 158 2.08 -1.14 11.32
N LEU A 159 1.43 -0.21 10.63
CA LEU A 159 2.01 0.69 9.63
C LEU A 159 1.87 2.13 10.14
N ARG A 160 2.98 2.77 10.50
CA ARG A 160 2.88 4.04 11.22
C ARG A 160 4.02 5.03 11.01
N ASP A 161 3.70 6.28 11.31
CA ASP A 161 4.67 7.38 11.39
C ASP A 161 5.44 7.61 10.07
N SER A 162 4.82 7.33 8.93
CA SER A 162 5.42 7.51 7.60
C SER A 162 5.14 8.90 7.05
N ILE A 163 6.09 9.42 6.27
CA ILE A 163 5.97 10.75 5.65
C ILE A 163 4.87 10.75 4.59
N LEU A 164 4.78 9.70 3.80
CA LEU A 164 3.72 9.46 2.84
C LEU A 164 2.64 8.55 3.44
N GLU A 165 1.91 7.80 2.63
CA GLU A 165 0.82 6.93 3.07
C GLU A 165 1.27 5.83 4.05
N GLY A 166 0.33 5.35 4.84
CA GLY A 166 0.55 4.11 5.58
C GLY A 166 0.65 2.91 4.64
N VAL A 167 -0.26 2.84 3.68
CA VAL A 167 -0.20 1.88 2.57
C VAL A 167 -0.72 2.51 1.28
N CYS A 168 -0.05 2.21 0.17
CA CYS A 168 -0.53 2.53 -1.16
C CYS A 168 -0.61 1.24 -2.01
N LEU A 169 -1.82 0.91 -2.48
CA LEU A 169 -2.06 -0.09 -3.50
C LEU A 169 -2.19 0.64 -4.84
N ASP A 170 -1.08 0.80 -5.51
CA ASP A 170 -0.97 1.62 -6.72
C ASP A 170 -1.19 0.78 -7.99
N SER A 171 -1.09 1.42 -9.08
CA SER A 171 -1.32 1.02 -10.46
C SER A 171 -1.20 -0.47 -10.75
N GLY A 172 -2.31 -1.07 -11.19
CA GLY A 172 -2.36 -2.49 -11.52
C GLY A 172 -2.39 -3.43 -10.30
N CYS A 173 -2.62 -2.91 -9.10
CA CYS A 173 -2.94 -3.76 -7.94
C CYS A 173 -4.32 -4.38 -8.10
N ILE A 174 -4.38 -5.73 -8.20
CA ILE A 174 -5.63 -6.45 -8.51
C ILE A 174 -5.91 -7.53 -7.49
N GLY A 175 -7.11 -7.50 -6.89
CA GLY A 175 -7.58 -8.57 -6.03
C GLY A 175 -6.74 -8.81 -4.77
N ASN A 176 -6.08 -7.77 -4.26
CA ASN A 176 -5.32 -7.86 -3.02
C ASN A 176 -6.27 -7.77 -1.82
N TYR A 177 -5.88 -8.38 -0.72
CA TYR A 177 -6.62 -8.39 0.54
C TYR A 177 -5.82 -7.69 1.64
N PHE A 178 -6.28 -6.50 2.01
CA PHE A 178 -5.69 -5.69 3.08
C PHE A 178 -6.61 -5.71 4.31
N ALA A 179 -6.25 -6.47 5.35
CA ALA A 179 -7.16 -6.68 6.46
C ALA A 179 -6.51 -6.77 7.84
N HIS A 180 -7.26 -6.39 8.87
CA HIS A 180 -6.85 -6.46 10.27
C HIS A 180 -5.54 -5.74 10.57
N ASN A 181 -5.21 -4.70 9.81
CA ASN A 181 -4.02 -3.88 10.02
C ASN A 181 -4.35 -2.68 10.92
N GLU A 182 -3.32 -2.19 11.58
CA GLU A 182 -3.31 -0.90 12.26
C GLU A 182 -2.54 0.11 11.40
N VAL A 183 -3.21 1.18 10.98
CA VAL A 183 -2.65 2.23 10.11
C VAL A 183 -2.78 3.57 10.81
N VAL A 184 -1.68 4.09 11.33
CA VAL A 184 -1.75 5.22 12.24
C VAL A 184 -0.68 6.27 12.02
N ASN A 185 -1.07 7.54 12.12
CA ASN A 185 -0.14 8.67 12.12
C ASN A 185 0.74 8.75 10.86
N ASN A 186 0.18 8.45 9.69
CA ASN A 186 0.88 8.52 8.41
C ASN A 186 0.47 9.78 7.64
N GLY A 187 1.14 10.06 6.53
CA GLY A 187 0.93 11.23 5.69
C GLY A 187 1.51 12.50 6.32
N ILE A 188 2.58 12.40 7.11
CA ILE A 188 3.12 13.51 7.93
C ILE A 188 3.49 14.73 7.08
N ALA A 189 3.85 14.55 5.81
CA ALA A 189 4.08 15.66 4.87
C ALA A 189 2.80 16.47 4.58
N GLY A 190 1.64 15.94 4.91
CA GLY A 190 0.32 16.54 4.71
C GLY A 190 -0.36 16.12 3.41
N GLY A 191 -1.69 16.00 3.47
CA GLY A 191 -2.52 15.72 2.28
C GLY A 191 -2.56 14.27 1.80
N LEU A 192 -1.97 13.31 2.53
CA LEU A 192 -1.94 11.91 2.13
C LEU A 192 -2.75 11.01 3.10
N PRO A 193 -3.47 10.01 2.59
CA PRO A 193 -4.34 9.15 3.39
C PRO A 193 -3.58 8.09 4.19
N GLY A 194 -4.27 7.46 5.12
CA GLY A 194 -3.76 6.27 5.79
C GLY A 194 -3.62 5.11 4.82
N VAL A 195 -4.69 4.84 4.07
CA VAL A 195 -4.77 3.79 3.05
C VAL A 195 -5.15 4.41 1.72
N SER A 196 -4.36 4.21 0.68
CA SER A 196 -4.65 4.62 -0.69
C SER A 196 -4.84 3.40 -1.59
N ILE A 197 -5.92 3.42 -2.39
CA ILE A 197 -6.07 2.56 -3.57
C ILE A 197 -6.03 3.48 -4.77
N ASP A 198 -4.87 3.52 -5.42
CA ASP A 198 -4.59 4.41 -6.53
C ASP A 198 -4.56 3.62 -7.84
N ASN A 199 -5.62 3.75 -8.63
CA ASN A 199 -5.77 2.98 -9.87
C ASN A 199 -5.71 1.45 -9.66
N GLY A 200 -6.27 0.97 -8.54
CA GLY A 200 -6.35 -0.45 -8.17
C GLY A 200 -7.77 -1.00 -8.33
N ILE A 201 -7.89 -2.26 -8.72
CA ILE A 201 -9.19 -2.88 -9.02
C ILE A 201 -9.42 -4.16 -8.22
N TYR A 202 -10.69 -4.36 -7.80
CA TYR A 202 -11.14 -5.56 -7.06
C TYR A 202 -10.37 -5.86 -5.77
N ASN A 203 -9.73 -4.84 -5.16
CA ASN A 203 -9.06 -5.02 -3.87
C ASN A 203 -10.08 -4.99 -2.74
N ILE A 204 -9.77 -5.65 -1.64
CA ILE A 204 -10.61 -5.71 -0.45
C ILE A 204 -9.83 -5.08 0.71
N VAL A 205 -10.44 -4.07 1.35
CA VAL A 205 -9.94 -3.41 2.56
C VAL A 205 -10.92 -3.74 3.69
N ASP A 206 -10.55 -4.65 4.57
CA ASP A 206 -11.47 -5.25 5.54
C ASP A 206 -10.95 -5.18 6.99
N SER A 207 -11.80 -4.78 7.91
CA SER A 207 -11.54 -4.86 9.35
C SER A 207 -10.24 -4.19 9.82
N ASN A 208 -9.80 -3.12 9.17
CA ASN A 208 -8.63 -2.37 9.58
C ASN A 208 -9.00 -1.28 10.60
N ASN A 209 -8.03 -0.92 11.45
CA ASN A 209 -8.10 0.24 12.32
C ASN A 209 -7.21 1.35 11.76
N VAL A 210 -7.83 2.42 11.25
CA VAL A 210 -7.17 3.50 10.51
C VAL A 210 -7.42 4.82 11.22
N TYR A 211 -6.39 5.39 11.85
CA TYR A 211 -6.60 6.57 12.67
C TYR A 211 -5.42 7.54 12.71
N ASN A 212 -5.72 8.79 13.02
CA ASN A 212 -4.73 9.87 13.12
C ASN A 212 -3.85 10.03 11.88
N ASN A 213 -4.35 9.71 10.69
CA ASN A 213 -3.61 9.97 9.46
C ASN A 213 -3.92 11.38 8.95
N SER A 214 -3.01 11.98 8.21
CA SER A 214 -3.05 13.42 7.95
C SER A 214 -4.16 13.85 6.98
N CYS A 215 -4.57 12.96 6.09
CA CYS A 215 -5.70 13.14 5.18
C CYS A 215 -6.78 12.08 5.48
N SER A 216 -7.58 11.70 4.52
CA SER A 216 -8.63 10.67 4.68
C SER A 216 -8.09 9.36 5.28
N GLY A 217 -8.93 8.65 6.01
CA GLY A 217 -8.53 7.34 6.51
C GLY A 217 -8.24 6.37 5.37
N ILE A 218 -9.23 6.19 4.49
CA ILE A 218 -9.12 5.34 3.29
C ILE A 218 -9.51 6.18 2.08
N LYS A 219 -8.71 6.13 1.02
CA LYS A 219 -8.96 6.88 -0.20
C LYS A 219 -8.87 5.99 -1.43
N LEU A 220 -9.90 6.03 -2.28
CA LEU A 220 -9.87 5.51 -3.64
C LEU A 220 -9.68 6.68 -4.58
N VAL A 221 -8.70 6.59 -5.45
CA VAL A 221 -8.35 7.70 -6.34
C VAL A 221 -8.05 7.18 -7.75
N ARG A 222 -8.24 8.03 -8.73
CA ARG A 222 -8.11 7.75 -10.17
C ARG A 222 -9.13 6.71 -10.63
N THR A 223 -8.69 5.57 -11.13
CA THR A 223 -9.57 4.49 -11.61
C THR A 223 -9.63 3.35 -10.58
N GLY A 224 -10.26 3.61 -9.45
CA GLY A 224 -10.50 2.60 -8.41
C GLY A 224 -11.79 1.82 -8.72
N LEU A 225 -11.72 0.65 -9.35
CA LEU A 225 -12.89 -0.08 -9.80
C LEU A 225 -13.21 -1.31 -8.96
N GLY A 226 -14.46 -1.45 -8.57
CA GLY A 226 -14.98 -2.67 -7.95
C GLY A 226 -14.31 -3.07 -6.64
N ASN A 227 -13.68 -2.12 -5.94
CA ASN A 227 -13.05 -2.40 -4.66
C ASN A 227 -14.11 -2.53 -3.56
N ILE A 228 -13.80 -3.27 -2.51
CA ILE A 228 -14.68 -3.49 -1.35
C ILE A 228 -14.00 -2.93 -0.11
N ILE A 229 -14.62 -1.94 0.52
CA ILE A 229 -14.18 -1.34 1.78
C ILE A 229 -15.20 -1.71 2.85
N VAL A 230 -14.84 -2.63 3.74
CA VAL A 230 -15.82 -3.23 4.65
C VAL A 230 -15.29 -3.37 6.08
N ASN A 231 -16.17 -3.16 7.06
CA ASN A 231 -15.89 -3.37 8.49
C ASN A 231 -14.73 -2.53 9.08
N ASN A 232 -14.22 -1.52 8.40
CA ASN A 232 -13.10 -0.74 8.90
C ASN A 232 -13.57 0.26 9.97
N ILE A 233 -12.65 0.61 10.85
CA ILE A 233 -12.81 1.68 11.82
C ILE A 233 -11.88 2.82 11.42
N CYS A 234 -12.43 3.96 11.02
CA CYS A 234 -11.69 5.17 10.66
C CYS A 234 -11.95 6.25 11.73
N THR A 235 -10.91 6.65 12.46
CA THR A 235 -11.07 7.60 13.58
C THR A 235 -10.03 8.73 13.52
N ASP A 236 -10.50 9.97 13.69
CA ASP A 236 -9.62 11.15 13.80
C ASP A 236 -8.56 11.27 12.69
N ASN A 237 -8.90 10.86 11.48
CA ASN A 237 -8.06 11.12 10.32
C ASN A 237 -8.26 12.55 9.82
N ALA A 238 -7.47 13.00 8.85
CA ALA A 238 -7.54 14.34 8.25
C ALA A 238 -7.22 15.49 9.23
N TYR A 239 -6.33 15.26 10.19
CA TYR A 239 -5.94 16.28 11.15
C TYR A 239 -5.12 17.43 10.53
N ASN A 240 -4.52 17.21 9.35
CA ASN A 240 -3.69 18.19 8.66
C ASN A 240 -4.20 18.45 7.24
N GLN A 241 -5.39 19.03 7.15
CA GLN A 241 -6.05 19.30 5.88
C GLN A 241 -5.30 20.36 5.07
N MET A 242 -4.61 19.95 4.04
CA MET A 242 -4.12 20.82 3.00
C MET A 242 -5.12 20.85 1.83
N GLY A 243 -6.23 21.56 2.02
CA GLY A 243 -7.10 22.01 0.93
C GLY A 243 -8.21 21.10 0.41
N ALA A 244 -8.36 19.87 0.91
CA ALA A 244 -9.45 18.97 0.52
C ALA A 244 -10.45 18.75 1.65
N LYS A 245 -11.65 18.26 1.33
CA LYS A 245 -12.67 17.92 2.30
C LYS A 245 -12.20 16.74 3.16
N SER A 246 -12.27 16.87 4.47
CA SER A 246 -11.88 15.80 5.37
C SER A 246 -12.93 14.71 5.40
N SER A 247 -12.53 13.50 5.11
CA SER A 247 -13.43 12.34 5.13
C SER A 247 -12.78 11.12 5.78
N GLY A 248 -13.60 10.30 6.40
CA GLY A 248 -13.09 9.00 6.87
C GLY A 248 -12.78 8.09 5.71
N ILE A 249 -13.65 8.08 4.68
CA ILE A 249 -13.48 7.33 3.43
C ILE A 249 -13.78 8.27 2.27
N ASP A 250 -12.89 8.28 1.28
CA ASP A 250 -12.91 9.20 0.15
C ASP A 250 -12.88 8.44 -1.18
N ILE A 251 -13.69 8.88 -2.15
CA ILE A 251 -13.76 8.29 -3.49
C ILE A 251 -13.64 9.44 -4.49
N GLU A 252 -12.51 9.53 -5.18
CA GLU A 252 -12.22 10.62 -6.11
C GLU A 252 -11.90 10.12 -7.53
N PRO A 253 -12.44 10.76 -8.56
CA PRO A 253 -12.14 10.46 -9.95
C PRO A 253 -10.96 11.32 -10.44
N LEU A 254 -9.84 11.32 -9.77
CA LEU A 254 -8.72 12.17 -10.16
C LEU A 254 -8.21 11.79 -11.55
N ALA A 255 -7.98 12.79 -12.41
CA ALA A 255 -7.35 12.58 -13.71
C ALA A 255 -5.91 12.10 -13.54
N VAL A 256 -5.49 11.24 -14.44
CA VAL A 256 -4.09 10.82 -14.54
C VAL A 256 -3.38 11.75 -15.55
N GLU A 257 -2.22 12.27 -15.17
CA GLU A 257 -1.29 12.85 -16.15
C GLU A 257 -0.69 11.70 -16.97
N THR A 258 -1.15 11.56 -18.20
CA THR A 258 -1.30 10.32 -18.95
C THR A 258 -0.12 9.87 -19.80
N GLU A 259 1.11 10.23 -19.62
CA GLU A 259 1.98 9.92 -20.75
C GLU A 259 2.63 8.51 -20.75
N ASN A 260 2.70 7.75 -19.66
CA ASN A 260 3.52 6.52 -19.75
C ASN A 260 3.10 5.27 -18.96
N LEU A 261 1.99 5.24 -18.26
CA LEU A 261 1.73 4.13 -17.32
C LEU A 261 0.61 3.15 -17.73
N GLY A 262 -0.06 3.38 -18.85
CA GLY A 262 -1.06 2.45 -19.39
C GLY A 262 -2.30 2.27 -18.51
N TYR A 263 -2.71 3.31 -17.82
CA TYR A 263 -3.93 3.33 -17.01
C TYR A 263 -5.19 3.17 -17.86
N ILE A 264 -6.24 2.64 -17.25
CA ILE A 264 -7.58 2.70 -17.84
C ILE A 264 -8.10 4.11 -17.55
N ASP A 265 -7.75 5.05 -18.41
CA ASP A 265 -8.08 6.46 -18.24
C ASP A 265 -9.58 6.74 -18.34
N GLY A 266 -10.03 7.72 -17.55
CA GLY A 266 -11.31 8.37 -17.74
C GLY A 266 -12.53 7.59 -17.23
N LEU A 267 -12.35 6.50 -16.49
CA LEU A 267 -13.49 5.77 -15.92
C LEU A 267 -13.90 6.25 -14.52
N GLY A 268 -13.02 6.97 -13.80
CA GLY A 268 -13.27 7.34 -12.40
C GLY A 268 -13.28 6.15 -11.44
N SER A 269 -13.62 6.40 -10.18
CA SER A 269 -13.68 5.35 -9.14
C SER A 269 -15.10 4.79 -9.01
N ASN A 270 -15.39 3.74 -9.76
CA ASN A 270 -16.74 3.23 -9.93
C ASN A 270 -16.94 1.80 -9.38
N TRP A 271 -18.22 1.44 -9.17
CA TRP A 271 -18.67 0.11 -8.74
C TRP A 271 -18.05 -0.36 -7.42
N ASN A 272 -17.57 0.56 -6.61
CA ASN A 272 -17.00 0.21 -5.30
C ASN A 272 -18.11 0.00 -4.27
N VAL A 273 -17.83 -0.83 -3.28
CA VAL A 273 -18.73 -1.13 -2.17
C VAL A 273 -18.12 -0.66 -0.87
N VAL A 274 -18.76 0.29 -0.19
CA VAL A 274 -18.39 0.78 1.14
C VAL A 274 -19.44 0.34 2.14
N LEU A 275 -19.14 -0.67 2.93
CA LEU A 275 -20.13 -1.39 3.71
C LEU A 275 -19.70 -1.58 5.16
N ASN A 276 -20.63 -1.32 6.09
CA ASN A 276 -20.47 -1.61 7.52
C ASN A 276 -19.20 -1.03 8.17
N ASN A 277 -18.69 0.10 7.68
CA ASN A 277 -17.57 0.79 8.30
C ASN A 277 -18.08 1.70 9.44
N THR A 278 -17.20 1.96 10.40
CA THR A 278 -17.44 2.91 11.48
C THR A 278 -16.47 4.08 11.30
N VAL A 279 -17.01 5.29 11.11
CA VAL A 279 -16.21 6.51 10.96
C VAL A 279 -16.55 7.46 12.08
N THR A 280 -15.54 7.82 12.87
CA THR A 280 -15.72 8.67 14.08
C THR A 280 -14.61 9.71 14.19
N GLY A 281 -14.80 10.69 15.06
CA GLY A 281 -13.81 11.72 15.33
C GLY A 281 -13.94 12.95 14.42
N SER A 282 -12.83 13.60 14.12
CA SER A 282 -12.82 14.94 13.50
C SER A 282 -12.75 14.86 11.97
N HIS A 283 -13.90 14.61 11.33
CA HIS A 283 -14.04 14.65 9.87
C HIS A 283 -15.19 15.58 9.47
N ASP A 284 -15.21 16.11 8.24
CA ASP A 284 -16.38 16.79 7.68
C ASP A 284 -17.41 15.80 7.14
N PHE A 285 -16.93 14.67 6.59
CA PHE A 285 -17.75 13.62 6.00
C PHE A 285 -17.35 12.23 6.53
N GLY A 286 -18.32 11.38 6.72
CA GLY A 286 -18.07 9.96 6.96
C GLY A 286 -17.54 9.28 5.70
N VAL A 287 -18.32 9.35 4.60
CA VAL A 287 -17.92 8.97 3.25
C VAL A 287 -18.14 10.15 2.31
N PHE A 288 -17.17 10.46 1.49
CA PHE A 288 -17.24 11.50 0.48
C PHE A 288 -17.01 10.90 -0.91
N ILE A 289 -17.90 11.20 -1.85
CA ILE A 289 -17.74 10.90 -3.28
C ILE A 289 -17.60 12.24 -3.98
N ALA A 290 -16.45 12.48 -4.59
CA ALA A 290 -16.13 13.74 -5.22
C ALA A 290 -16.92 13.98 -6.50
N ASP A 291 -17.01 15.25 -6.89
CA ASP A 291 -17.50 15.67 -8.18
C ASP A 291 -16.67 15.07 -9.32
N ASP A 292 -17.28 14.99 -10.49
CA ASP A 292 -16.60 14.53 -11.69
C ASP A 292 -15.42 15.45 -12.05
N ASP A 293 -14.29 14.86 -12.37
CA ASP A 293 -13.12 15.60 -12.88
C ASP A 293 -13.13 15.66 -14.42
N THR A 294 -14.23 16.16 -14.98
CA THR A 294 -14.41 16.25 -16.43
C THR A 294 -13.45 17.23 -17.10
N ALA A 295 -12.96 18.22 -16.36
CA ALA A 295 -12.01 19.20 -16.87
C ALA A 295 -10.65 18.59 -17.22
N ASN A 296 -10.26 17.52 -16.55
CA ASN A 296 -8.99 16.83 -16.72
C ASN A 296 -9.15 15.39 -17.23
N ASN A 297 -10.29 15.04 -17.79
CA ASN A 297 -10.63 13.69 -18.24
C ASN A 297 -10.65 12.63 -17.11
N GLY A 298 -10.88 13.03 -15.87
CA GLY A 298 -10.88 12.14 -14.71
C GLY A 298 -12.10 11.23 -14.58
N GLY A 299 -13.11 11.40 -15.42
CA GLY A 299 -14.34 10.61 -15.38
C GLY A 299 -15.25 10.97 -14.20
N SER A 300 -16.15 10.06 -13.85
CA SER A 300 -17.12 10.20 -12.75
C SER A 300 -16.95 9.07 -11.73
N SER A 301 -17.03 9.38 -10.46
CA SER A 301 -17.05 8.36 -9.38
C SER A 301 -18.50 7.93 -9.09
N CYS A 302 -19.06 7.10 -9.95
CA CYS A 302 -20.48 6.72 -9.91
C CYS A 302 -20.71 5.22 -9.66
N GLU A 303 -22.00 4.86 -9.55
CA GLU A 303 -22.44 3.47 -9.36
C GLU A 303 -21.79 2.77 -8.14
N ASN A 304 -21.33 3.56 -7.15
CA ASN A 304 -20.82 3.04 -5.89
C ASN A 304 -21.99 2.68 -4.94
N VAL A 305 -21.75 1.76 -4.03
CA VAL A 305 -22.73 1.32 -3.02
C VAL A 305 -22.21 1.65 -1.63
N ILE A 306 -22.87 2.61 -0.94
CA ILE A 306 -22.49 3.09 0.38
C ILE A 306 -23.60 2.72 1.37
N MET A 307 -23.44 1.65 2.13
CA MET A 307 -24.54 1.12 2.96
C MET A 307 -24.08 0.64 4.33
N TYR A 308 -25.00 0.73 5.29
CA TYR A 308 -24.83 0.21 6.66
C TYR A 308 -23.62 0.76 7.43
N ASN A 309 -23.05 1.89 6.98
CA ASN A 309 -21.94 2.51 7.68
C ASN A 309 -22.47 3.31 8.88
N LYS A 310 -21.63 3.49 9.88
CA LYS A 310 -21.91 4.25 11.09
C LYS A 310 -21.03 5.50 11.11
N PHE A 311 -21.66 6.66 11.30
CA PHE A 311 -20.97 7.96 11.30
C PHE A 311 -21.18 8.72 12.60
N SER A 312 -20.18 9.51 12.99
CA SER A 312 -20.33 10.46 14.10
C SER A 312 -21.40 11.50 13.79
N SER A 313 -22.18 11.89 14.79
CA SER A 313 -23.21 12.94 14.67
C SER A 313 -22.64 14.34 14.43
N ALA A 314 -21.33 14.53 14.61
CA ALA A 314 -20.67 15.83 14.41
C ALA A 314 -20.41 16.18 12.95
N TYR A 315 -20.62 15.26 12.03
CA TYR A 315 -20.34 15.48 10.61
C TYR A 315 -21.38 16.37 9.92
N THR A 316 -20.93 17.17 8.97
CA THR A 316 -21.81 17.92 8.09
C THR A 316 -22.72 16.98 7.30
N PHE A 317 -22.14 15.86 6.81
CA PHE A 317 -22.87 14.75 6.18
C PHE A 317 -22.23 13.41 6.58
N GLY A 318 -23.05 12.43 6.89
CA GLY A 318 -22.55 11.06 7.10
C GLY A 318 -21.98 10.48 5.81
N ALA A 319 -22.73 10.55 4.71
CA ALA A 319 -22.26 10.21 3.39
C ALA A 319 -22.76 11.25 2.38
N ALA A 320 -21.88 11.73 1.51
CA ALA A 320 -22.21 12.73 0.50
C ALA A 320 -21.69 12.26 -0.87
N ASP A 321 -22.59 12.32 -1.86
CA ASP A 321 -22.32 12.01 -3.26
C ASP A 321 -22.48 13.29 -4.09
N PHE A 322 -21.37 13.77 -4.63
CA PHE A 322 -21.32 14.95 -5.49
C PHE A 322 -21.07 14.58 -6.96
N SER A 323 -20.98 13.29 -7.28
CA SER A 323 -20.80 12.85 -8.67
C SER A 323 -22.01 13.18 -9.54
N SER A 324 -21.81 13.37 -10.83
CA SER A 324 -22.88 13.64 -11.80
C SER A 324 -23.79 12.44 -12.05
N MET A 325 -23.33 11.24 -11.73
CA MET A 325 -24.04 9.98 -11.88
C MET A 325 -24.22 9.30 -10.53
N SER A 326 -25.45 9.10 -10.11
CA SER A 326 -25.79 8.69 -8.75
C SER A 326 -25.20 7.35 -8.32
N SER A 327 -24.63 7.34 -7.13
CA SER A 327 -24.34 6.13 -6.36
C SER A 327 -25.51 5.74 -5.46
N THR A 328 -25.52 4.51 -4.95
CA THR A 328 -26.52 4.05 -3.99
C THR A 328 -26.07 4.34 -2.56
N VAL A 329 -26.63 5.37 -1.93
CA VAL A 329 -26.34 5.74 -0.53
C VAL A 329 -27.58 5.51 0.33
N LYS A 330 -27.57 4.47 1.16
CA LYS A 330 -28.74 4.15 2.03
C LYS A 330 -28.39 3.33 3.25
N ASN A 331 -29.33 3.30 4.21
CA ASN A 331 -29.23 2.51 5.44
C ASN A 331 -27.98 2.82 6.31
N ASN A 332 -27.40 3.99 6.17
CA ASN A 332 -26.32 4.43 7.03
C ASN A 332 -26.89 5.00 8.34
N ILE A 333 -26.13 4.89 9.42
CA ILE A 333 -26.59 5.24 10.77
C ILE A 333 -25.70 6.35 11.34
N THR A 334 -26.33 7.39 11.87
CA THR A 334 -25.62 8.40 12.66
C THR A 334 -25.53 7.94 14.13
N LEU A 335 -24.33 7.94 14.66
CA LEU A 335 -24.07 7.66 16.09
C LEU A 335 -24.31 8.92 16.91
N ASN A 336 -25.08 8.81 17.97
CA ASN A 336 -25.38 9.91 18.92
C ASN A 336 -24.29 10.06 19.97
#